data_0cb531c8bfb5ca474f208b056f248566
#
_entry.id   0cb531c8bfb5ca474f208b056f248566
#
_cell.length_a   1.000
_cell.length_b   1.000
_cell.length_c   1.000
_cell.angle_alpha   90.00
_cell.angle_beta   90.00
_cell.angle_gamma   90.00
#
_symmetry.space_group_name_H-M   'P 1'
#
loop_
_entity.id
_entity.type
_entity.pdbx_description
1 polymer ?
#
loop_
_entity_poly.entity_id
_entity_poly.type
_entity_poly.pdbx_seq_one_letter_code
_entity_poly.pdbx_strand_id
1 'polypeptide(L)'
;MANKLELTWYGKDEPIRIEPRLLIENVALSNAAADPDTENMIIHGDNLLALKALETRFAGQVKCIYIDPPYNIGAMNEHYDDLIEHSLWLNRMRPRLELLRSLLCDEGVIFIQISDEEQAYLKVLCDEVFGRFNFVNMVSVNMKNIAGASGGGEDKKLKKNCEYILIYAKKYDLMPLFNGPYAYTEMSELIQQYLDEGKSWKYTTVLVDPGEKEYIGSTVDGDGNEIKVYRRINPVMLSIKQIAKRDGISEKDAYKKYGVSIFQTTNAQSSIRTRIIDYRQEMDIKDDVLSIEYVPRTGKNRGTLYEQFYKGDKCRLFVWLRDTSEVIDGELYKKDLQGTYWDMNAWMKNVAKEGSVDFPQSKKPEKLIQQIIEMCTQPGDIVLDSFLGSGTTSAVAHKLGRCHIGVEMGDHAYTLCKPRLDAIIAGTDSSGISKAVDWQGGGGYRFYELAPSLINEDHFGEYVINPEYDADMLAAGVALHEGFTYQPDGTLFWKQSVGNEKSYLFVTTRHLNSTYLDSIKDTMEDDEYLIIACRSFDSGLDKAYGNITIKKIPQMLLSRCEFGKTDYNLNIVHPLVCDDEWDEEDCDE
;
A
#
# COMPACT_ATOMS: atom_id res chain seq x y z
N MET A 1 -0.12 35.94 4.05
CA MET A 1 -0.57 34.84 3.18
C MET A 1 0.62 33.90 3.03
N ALA A 2 0.48 32.65 3.44
CA ALA A 2 1.52 31.66 3.18
C ALA A 2 1.60 31.45 1.65
N ASN A 3 2.78 31.58 1.06
CA ASN A 3 2.98 31.30 -0.36
C ASN A 3 2.75 29.78 -0.57
N LYS A 4 1.63 29.42 -1.20
CA LYS A 4 1.32 28.04 -1.57
C LYS A 4 2.05 27.73 -2.88
N LEU A 5 2.89 26.70 -2.87
CA LEU A 5 3.43 26.13 -4.11
C LEU A 5 2.35 25.24 -4.71
N GLU A 6 1.99 25.47 -5.95
CA GLU A 6 0.89 24.82 -6.63
C GLU A 6 1.25 24.55 -8.10
N LEU A 7 0.94 23.34 -8.57
CA LEU A 7 1.00 23.00 -9.98
C LEU A 7 -0.32 23.41 -10.65
N THR A 8 -0.25 24.15 -11.73
CA THR A 8 -1.44 24.58 -12.50
C THR A 8 -1.42 23.93 -13.88
N TRP A 9 -2.54 23.40 -14.32
CA TRP A 9 -2.73 22.82 -15.64
C TRP A 9 -4.15 23.10 -16.13
N TYR A 10 -4.39 22.86 -17.43
CA TYR A 10 -5.70 23.05 -18.04
C TYR A 10 -6.74 22.09 -17.45
N GLY A 11 -7.88 22.60 -17.01
CA GLY A 11 -8.98 21.82 -16.40
C GLY A 11 -8.83 21.48 -14.92
N LYS A 12 -7.75 21.92 -14.24
CA LYS A 12 -7.53 21.63 -12.82
C LYS A 12 -8.69 22.03 -11.91
N ASP A 13 -9.31 23.18 -12.19
CA ASP A 13 -10.37 23.76 -11.35
C ASP A 13 -11.78 23.35 -11.80
N GLU A 14 -11.91 22.51 -12.82
CA GLU A 14 -13.20 21.99 -13.24
C GLU A 14 -13.71 20.95 -12.23
N PRO A 15 -14.92 21.18 -11.67
CA PRO A 15 -15.48 20.26 -10.68
C PRO A 15 -15.92 18.96 -11.37
N ILE A 16 -15.35 17.84 -10.97
CA ILE A 16 -15.78 16.52 -11.43
C ILE A 16 -16.79 15.97 -10.43
N ARG A 17 -18.02 15.71 -10.90
CA ARG A 17 -19.12 15.13 -10.10
C ARG A 17 -19.32 13.68 -10.49
N ILE A 18 -18.55 12.79 -9.88
CA ILE A 18 -18.52 11.36 -10.19
C ILE A 18 -19.82 10.70 -9.75
N GLU A 19 -20.44 9.93 -10.65
CA GLU A 19 -21.59 9.10 -10.35
C GLU A 19 -21.19 7.91 -9.46
N PRO A 20 -21.75 7.76 -8.24
CA PRO A 20 -21.58 6.54 -7.46
C PRO A 20 -22.39 5.42 -8.11
N ARG A 21 -21.75 4.34 -8.55
CA ARG A 21 -22.41 3.18 -9.16
C ARG A 21 -22.47 2.00 -8.21
N LEU A 22 -23.45 1.13 -8.40
CA LEU A 22 -23.53 -0.11 -7.64
C LEU A 22 -22.40 -1.06 -8.04
N LEU A 23 -21.96 -1.84 -7.07
CA LEU A 23 -21.13 -3.02 -7.28
C LEU A 23 -22.05 -4.25 -7.24
N ILE A 24 -22.18 -4.94 -8.35
CA ILE A 24 -23.04 -6.13 -8.49
C ILE A 24 -22.16 -7.36 -8.41
N GLU A 25 -22.40 -8.22 -7.43
CA GLU A 25 -21.67 -9.48 -7.32
C GLU A 25 -22.02 -10.42 -8.48
N ASN A 26 -21.01 -10.87 -9.21
CA ASN A 26 -21.12 -11.93 -10.18
C ASN A 26 -20.79 -13.27 -9.48
N VAL A 27 -21.82 -13.91 -8.96
CA VAL A 27 -21.70 -15.16 -8.18
C VAL A 27 -21.05 -16.29 -8.98
N ALA A 28 -21.24 -16.30 -10.31
CA ALA A 28 -20.63 -17.33 -11.17
C ALA A 28 -19.11 -17.16 -11.33
N LEU A 29 -18.60 -15.95 -11.11
CA LEU A 29 -17.17 -15.64 -11.18
C LEU A 29 -16.52 -15.58 -9.78
N SER A 30 -17.31 -15.44 -8.74
CA SER A 30 -16.84 -15.47 -7.34
C SER A 30 -16.33 -16.86 -6.97
N ASN A 31 -15.32 -16.92 -6.10
CA ASN A 31 -14.78 -18.15 -5.51
C ASN A 31 -14.77 -18.02 -3.99
N ALA A 32 -15.95 -18.12 -3.39
CA ALA A 32 -16.18 -17.90 -1.95
C ALA A 32 -16.77 -19.13 -1.24
N ALA A 33 -16.82 -20.29 -1.90
CA ALA A 33 -17.47 -21.48 -1.32
C ALA A 33 -16.75 -21.99 -0.06
N ALA A 34 -15.42 -21.87 -0.01
CA ALA A 34 -14.61 -22.28 1.14
C ALA A 34 -14.50 -21.18 2.21
N ASP A 35 -14.82 -19.93 1.88
CA ASP A 35 -14.78 -18.76 2.75
C ASP A 35 -15.98 -17.84 2.44
N PRO A 36 -17.21 -18.22 2.88
CA PRO A 36 -18.43 -17.47 2.56
C PRO A 36 -18.46 -16.05 3.10
N ASP A 37 -17.70 -15.77 4.15
CA ASP A 37 -17.63 -14.48 4.80
C ASP A 37 -16.48 -13.61 4.28
N THR A 38 -15.80 -14.04 3.22
CA THR A 38 -14.66 -13.30 2.65
C THR A 38 -15.05 -11.89 2.23
N GLU A 39 -14.20 -10.94 2.58
CA GLU A 39 -14.28 -9.54 2.13
C GLU A 39 -13.29 -9.22 0.98
N ASN A 40 -12.57 -10.23 0.50
CA ASN A 40 -11.70 -10.08 -0.67
C ASN A 40 -12.53 -9.79 -1.92
N MET A 41 -12.12 -8.79 -2.69
CA MET A 41 -12.87 -8.32 -3.84
C MET A 41 -11.99 -8.18 -5.09
N ILE A 42 -12.52 -8.64 -6.21
CA ILE A 42 -12.08 -8.25 -7.56
C ILE A 42 -13.24 -7.50 -8.19
N ILE A 43 -12.97 -6.30 -8.69
CA ILE A 43 -13.97 -5.43 -9.30
C ILE A 43 -13.58 -5.17 -10.74
N HIS A 44 -14.44 -5.57 -11.68
CA HIS A 44 -14.28 -5.22 -13.09
C HIS A 44 -14.98 -3.89 -13.40
N GLY A 45 -14.22 -2.94 -13.95
CA GLY A 45 -14.72 -1.64 -14.39
C GLY A 45 -13.73 -0.50 -14.23
N ASP A 46 -14.15 0.71 -14.63
CA ASP A 46 -13.34 1.93 -14.45
C ASP A 46 -13.07 2.18 -12.97
N ASN A 47 -11.80 2.42 -12.66
CA ASN A 47 -11.36 2.55 -11.28
C ASN A 47 -11.85 3.82 -10.58
N LEU A 48 -12.12 4.93 -11.28
CA LEU A 48 -12.68 6.13 -10.68
C LEU A 48 -14.09 5.87 -10.17
N LEU A 49 -14.91 5.17 -10.96
CA LEU A 49 -16.27 4.77 -10.61
C LEU A 49 -16.28 3.72 -9.49
N ALA A 50 -15.38 2.73 -9.59
CA ALA A 50 -15.23 1.70 -8.56
C ALA A 50 -14.77 2.30 -7.21
N LEU A 51 -13.78 3.20 -7.20
CA LEU A 51 -13.32 3.90 -6.00
C LEU A 51 -14.45 4.74 -5.38
N LYS A 52 -15.28 5.38 -6.21
CA LYS A 52 -16.45 6.14 -5.73
C LYS A 52 -17.50 5.22 -5.10
N ALA A 53 -17.72 4.04 -5.66
CA ALA A 53 -18.63 3.04 -5.08
C ALA A 53 -18.10 2.49 -3.73
N LEU A 54 -16.79 2.25 -3.65
CA LEU A 54 -16.13 1.75 -2.43
C LEU A 54 -16.14 2.76 -1.28
N GLU A 55 -16.19 4.06 -1.57
CA GLU A 55 -16.12 5.12 -0.56
C GLU A 55 -17.20 4.97 0.52
N THR A 56 -18.43 4.59 0.14
CA THR A 56 -19.55 4.43 1.08
C THR A 56 -19.26 3.37 2.15
N ARG A 57 -18.56 2.30 1.81
CA ARG A 57 -18.31 1.17 2.72
C ARG A 57 -16.92 1.21 3.36
N PHE A 58 -15.88 1.62 2.60
CA PHE A 58 -14.48 1.47 2.99
C PHE A 58 -13.76 2.78 3.31
N ALA A 59 -14.46 3.94 3.36
CA ALA A 59 -13.84 5.20 3.75
C ALA A 59 -13.13 5.08 5.11
N GLY A 60 -11.84 5.42 5.15
CA GLY A 60 -11.03 5.37 6.37
C GLY A 60 -10.67 3.97 6.88
N GLN A 61 -10.75 2.91 6.05
CA GLN A 61 -10.48 1.54 6.49
C GLN A 61 -9.27 0.88 5.83
N VAL A 62 -8.84 1.36 4.66
CA VAL A 62 -7.73 0.75 3.91
C VAL A 62 -6.40 1.06 4.58
N LYS A 63 -5.61 0.03 4.88
CA LYS A 63 -4.31 0.16 5.55
C LYS A 63 -3.18 0.41 4.58
N CYS A 64 -3.16 -0.29 3.46
CA CYS A 64 -2.14 -0.17 2.42
C CYS A 64 -2.79 -0.01 1.06
N ILE A 65 -2.34 0.99 0.30
CA ILE A 65 -2.67 1.12 -1.11
C ILE A 65 -1.36 0.98 -1.90
N TYR A 66 -1.36 0.10 -2.89
CA TYR A 66 -0.34 0.08 -3.92
C TYR A 66 -1.00 0.28 -5.28
N ILE A 67 -0.47 1.19 -6.08
CA ILE A 67 -0.93 1.43 -7.44
C ILE A 67 0.24 1.57 -8.41
N ASP A 68 0.01 1.07 -9.63
CA ASP A 68 0.92 1.13 -10.76
C ASP A 68 0.17 1.74 -11.97
N PRO A 69 -0.09 3.07 -11.94
CA PRO A 69 -0.87 3.73 -12.99
C PRO A 69 -0.10 3.76 -14.31
N PRO A 70 -0.77 4.01 -15.47
CA PRO A 70 -0.11 4.20 -16.75
C PRO A 70 0.98 5.27 -16.67
N TYR A 71 2.18 4.96 -17.21
CA TYR A 71 3.37 5.81 -17.05
C TYR A 71 3.49 6.97 -18.02
N ASN A 72 2.61 7.04 -19.03
CA ASN A 72 2.60 8.06 -20.07
C ASN A 72 3.91 8.12 -20.90
N ILE A 73 4.48 6.96 -21.22
CA ILE A 73 5.80 6.83 -21.87
C ILE A 73 5.75 6.73 -23.38
N GLY A 74 4.58 6.83 -24.00
CA GLY A 74 4.41 6.74 -25.45
C GLY A 74 4.72 5.37 -26.06
N ALA A 75 4.96 4.36 -25.25
CA ALA A 75 5.04 2.99 -25.74
C ALA A 75 3.64 2.52 -26.11
N MET A 76 3.46 2.01 -27.34
CA MET A 76 2.21 1.34 -27.72
C MET A 76 2.02 0.11 -26.83
N ASN A 77 1.36 0.32 -25.70
CA ASN A 77 0.82 -0.78 -24.92
C ASN A 77 -0.53 -1.15 -25.51
N GLU A 78 -0.72 -2.37 -25.99
CA GLU A 78 -1.98 -2.87 -26.56
C GLU A 78 -3.17 -2.73 -25.58
N HIS A 79 -2.89 -2.42 -24.31
CA HIS A 79 -3.86 -2.45 -23.22
C HIS A 79 -4.22 -1.08 -22.63
N TYR A 80 -3.40 -0.04 -22.83
CA TYR A 80 -3.63 1.30 -22.26
C TYR A 80 -3.15 2.38 -23.22
N ASP A 81 -3.89 3.49 -23.29
CA ASP A 81 -3.49 4.70 -24.00
C ASP A 81 -2.42 5.42 -23.15
N ASP A 82 -1.16 5.15 -23.48
CA ASP A 82 0.01 5.54 -22.67
C ASP A 82 0.72 6.78 -23.23
N LEU A 83 0.10 7.48 -24.20
CA LEU A 83 0.57 8.75 -24.74
C LEU A 83 -0.56 9.76 -24.72
N ILE A 84 -0.73 10.42 -23.60
CA ILE A 84 -1.69 11.51 -23.44
C ILE A 84 -0.97 12.78 -23.01
N GLU A 85 -1.58 13.92 -23.33
CA GLU A 85 -1.07 15.22 -22.87
C GLU A 85 -1.02 15.27 -21.33
N HIS A 86 0.02 15.89 -20.76
CA HIS A 86 0.24 15.94 -19.31
C HIS A 86 -0.95 16.46 -18.50
N SER A 87 -1.67 17.46 -19.01
CA SER A 87 -2.86 18.00 -18.32
C SER A 87 -3.97 16.95 -18.24
N LEU A 88 -4.16 16.14 -19.30
CA LEU A 88 -5.11 15.03 -19.29
C LEU A 88 -4.71 13.95 -18.28
N TRP A 89 -3.43 13.59 -18.26
CA TRP A 89 -2.93 12.62 -17.30
C TRP A 89 -3.13 13.07 -15.85
N LEU A 90 -2.83 14.34 -15.55
CA LEU A 90 -3.05 14.94 -14.23
C LEU A 90 -4.54 14.99 -13.85
N ASN A 91 -5.43 15.34 -14.81
CA ASN A 91 -6.87 15.33 -14.60
C ASN A 91 -7.41 13.92 -14.34
N ARG A 92 -6.84 12.88 -14.98
CA ARG A 92 -7.18 11.47 -14.70
C ARG A 92 -6.73 11.04 -13.32
N MET A 93 -5.52 11.44 -12.91
CA MET A 93 -4.93 10.98 -11.63
C MET A 93 -5.51 11.67 -10.40
N ARG A 94 -5.76 12.98 -10.47
CA ARG A 94 -6.19 13.77 -9.31
C ARG A 94 -7.42 13.21 -8.59
N PRO A 95 -8.57 13.00 -9.24
CA PRO A 95 -9.77 12.52 -8.55
C PRO A 95 -9.60 11.10 -8.00
N ARG A 96 -8.79 10.26 -8.66
CA ARG A 96 -8.45 8.91 -8.17
C ARG A 96 -7.63 8.99 -6.88
N LEU A 97 -6.61 9.86 -6.84
CA LEU A 97 -5.79 10.07 -5.65
C LEU A 97 -6.59 10.66 -4.48
N GLU A 98 -7.54 11.56 -4.76
CA GLU A 98 -8.45 12.12 -3.74
C GLU A 98 -9.33 11.03 -3.12
N LEU A 99 -9.92 10.13 -3.94
CA LEU A 99 -10.70 8.99 -3.46
C LEU A 99 -9.83 7.96 -2.72
N LEU A 100 -8.65 7.64 -3.25
CA LEU A 100 -7.70 6.74 -2.57
C LEU A 100 -7.31 7.28 -1.20
N ARG A 101 -7.09 8.60 -1.10
CA ARG A 101 -6.85 9.24 0.20
C ARG A 101 -8.05 9.13 1.14
N SER A 102 -9.29 9.25 0.65
CA SER A 102 -10.50 9.10 1.47
C SER A 102 -10.62 7.69 2.03
N LEU A 103 -10.29 6.67 1.23
CA LEU A 103 -10.34 5.26 1.61
C LEU A 103 -9.28 4.86 2.65
N LEU A 104 -8.10 5.50 2.64
CA LEU A 104 -7.04 5.21 3.63
C LEU A 104 -7.53 5.44 5.06
N CYS A 105 -7.19 4.55 5.97
CA CYS A 105 -7.30 4.79 7.42
C CYS A 105 -6.25 5.83 7.88
N ASP A 106 -6.41 6.39 9.05
CA ASP A 106 -5.54 7.44 9.56
C ASP A 106 -4.06 7.04 9.65
N GLU A 107 -3.79 5.76 9.90
CA GLU A 107 -2.45 5.16 9.93
C GLU A 107 -2.02 4.57 8.57
N GLY A 108 -2.86 4.69 7.53
CA GLY A 108 -2.68 4.05 6.24
C GLY A 108 -1.61 4.74 5.39
N VAL A 109 -1.06 3.95 4.47
CA VAL A 109 0.04 4.35 3.59
C VAL A 109 -0.28 4.00 2.15
N ILE A 110 0.04 4.91 1.22
CA ILE A 110 -0.03 4.67 -0.23
C ILE A 110 1.36 4.61 -0.84
N PHE A 111 1.55 3.64 -1.74
CA PHE A 111 2.73 3.43 -2.56
C PHE A 111 2.32 3.58 -4.02
N ILE A 112 2.93 4.53 -4.73
CA ILE A 112 2.60 4.84 -6.12
C ILE A 112 3.84 4.61 -6.97
N GLN A 113 3.82 3.57 -7.79
CA GLN A 113 4.92 3.26 -8.70
C GLN A 113 4.77 4.07 -9.98
N ILE A 114 5.87 4.62 -10.49
CA ILE A 114 5.87 5.50 -11.66
C ILE A 114 7.26 5.54 -12.31
N SER A 115 7.32 5.86 -13.60
CA SER A 115 8.56 6.16 -14.31
C SER A 115 8.98 7.63 -14.14
N ASP A 116 10.15 7.97 -14.70
CA ASP A 116 10.72 9.32 -14.62
C ASP A 116 9.94 10.37 -15.42
N GLU A 117 9.12 9.98 -16.40
CA GLU A 117 8.34 10.92 -17.22
C GLU A 117 7.36 11.74 -16.37
N GLU A 118 6.54 11.06 -15.56
CA GLU A 118 5.51 11.72 -14.77
C GLU A 118 5.86 11.86 -13.28
N GLN A 119 6.98 11.32 -12.84
CA GLN A 119 7.37 11.27 -11.43
C GLN A 119 7.37 12.64 -10.75
N ALA A 120 7.93 13.66 -11.40
CA ALA A 120 8.05 15.00 -10.83
C ALA A 120 6.66 15.68 -10.67
N TYR A 121 5.81 15.57 -11.67
CA TYR A 121 4.45 16.12 -11.66
C TYR A 121 3.56 15.38 -10.66
N LEU A 122 3.62 14.06 -10.66
CA LEU A 122 2.91 13.23 -9.68
C LEU A 122 3.31 13.55 -8.24
N LYS A 123 4.61 13.80 -7.99
CA LYS A 123 5.09 14.20 -6.67
C LYS A 123 4.44 15.49 -6.19
N VAL A 124 4.34 16.51 -7.05
CA VAL A 124 3.71 17.79 -6.71
C VAL A 124 2.20 17.60 -6.53
N LEU A 125 1.54 16.84 -7.41
CA LEU A 125 0.12 16.51 -7.26
C LEU A 125 -0.17 15.79 -5.94
N CYS A 126 0.65 14.81 -5.57
CA CYS A 126 0.52 14.11 -4.29
C CYS A 126 0.78 15.04 -3.09
N ASP A 127 1.69 16.00 -3.19
CA ASP A 127 1.88 17.02 -2.15
C ASP A 127 0.63 17.89 -1.95
N GLU A 128 -0.14 18.15 -3.02
CA GLU A 128 -1.42 18.87 -2.93
C GLU A 128 -2.52 17.99 -2.32
N VAL A 129 -2.65 16.74 -2.79
CA VAL A 129 -3.70 15.82 -2.36
C VAL A 129 -3.47 15.32 -0.94
N PHE A 130 -2.31 14.75 -0.64
CA PHE A 130 -2.02 14.14 0.66
C PHE A 130 -1.47 15.14 1.69
N GLY A 131 -0.90 16.25 1.23
CA GLY A 131 -0.16 17.20 2.04
C GLY A 131 1.33 16.88 2.09
N ARG A 132 2.18 17.90 1.86
CA ARG A 132 3.65 17.74 1.81
C ARG A 132 4.25 17.11 3.07
N PHE A 133 3.70 17.38 4.24
CA PHE A 133 4.19 16.83 5.52
C PHE A 133 3.89 15.34 5.69
N ASN A 134 3.01 14.79 4.87
CA ASN A 134 2.68 13.37 4.85
C ASN A 134 3.52 12.56 3.85
N PHE A 135 4.47 13.21 3.16
CA PHE A 135 5.46 12.55 2.34
C PHE A 135 6.42 11.74 3.21
N VAL A 136 6.54 10.44 2.93
CA VAL A 136 7.40 9.52 3.70
C VAL A 136 8.76 9.39 3.01
N ASN A 137 8.77 8.80 1.81
CA ASN A 137 9.99 8.58 1.02
C ASN A 137 9.68 8.50 -0.48
N MET A 138 10.73 8.60 -1.28
CA MET A 138 10.78 8.14 -2.65
C MET A 138 11.82 7.04 -2.76
N VAL A 139 11.43 5.89 -3.29
CA VAL A 139 12.30 4.72 -3.49
C VAL A 139 12.62 4.58 -4.97
N SER A 140 13.90 4.41 -5.30
CA SER A 140 14.34 4.02 -6.64
C SER A 140 14.42 2.50 -6.72
N VAL A 141 13.66 1.90 -7.63
CA VAL A 141 13.58 0.46 -7.81
C VAL A 141 14.28 0.07 -9.10
N ASN A 142 15.35 -0.69 -9.00
CA ASN A 142 16.06 -1.22 -10.16
C ASN A 142 15.31 -2.44 -10.71
N MET A 143 14.70 -2.28 -11.88
CA MET A 143 13.85 -3.30 -12.52
C MET A 143 14.52 -4.00 -13.70
N LYS A 144 15.59 -3.44 -14.26
CA LYS A 144 16.23 -3.95 -15.49
C LYS A 144 17.74 -4.03 -15.36
N ASN A 145 18.32 -5.13 -15.83
CA ASN A 145 19.76 -5.24 -15.97
C ASN A 145 20.18 -4.66 -17.32
N ILE A 146 21.09 -3.68 -17.32
CA ILE A 146 21.61 -3.04 -18.53
C ILE A 146 22.74 -3.87 -19.17
N ALA A 147 23.13 -5.01 -18.63
CA ALA A 147 24.21 -5.83 -19.14
C ALA A 147 23.85 -6.45 -20.50
N GLY A 148 24.43 -5.93 -21.56
CA GLY A 148 24.37 -6.50 -22.91
C GLY A 148 24.72 -5.47 -23.96
N ALA A 149 25.78 -5.75 -24.73
CA ALA A 149 26.25 -4.93 -25.85
C ALA A 149 25.36 -5.02 -27.12
N SER A 150 24.11 -5.37 -27.01
CA SER A 150 23.18 -5.44 -28.14
C SER A 150 22.39 -4.15 -28.27
N GLY A 151 22.90 -3.24 -29.05
CA GLY A 151 22.32 -1.96 -29.41
C GLY A 151 23.42 -0.96 -29.71
N GLY A 152 24.16 -1.20 -30.79
CA GLY A 152 25.10 -0.21 -31.35
C GLY A 152 24.30 0.90 -32.00
N GLY A 153 23.80 1.86 -31.23
CA GLY A 153 23.32 3.14 -31.67
C GLY A 153 23.85 4.17 -30.69
N GLU A 154 24.22 5.31 -31.16
CA GLU A 154 24.53 6.46 -30.31
C GLU A 154 23.25 6.97 -29.69
N ASP A 155 22.78 6.30 -28.61
CA ASP A 155 21.62 6.76 -27.86
C ASP A 155 21.99 8.07 -27.16
N LYS A 156 21.33 9.16 -27.50
CA LYS A 156 21.46 10.46 -26.83
C LYS A 156 21.07 10.38 -25.34
N LYS A 157 20.37 9.32 -24.91
CA LYS A 157 19.85 9.13 -23.56
C LYS A 157 20.49 7.92 -22.89
N LEU A 158 20.70 8.00 -21.58
CA LEU A 158 21.06 6.84 -20.78
C LEU A 158 19.90 5.83 -20.76
N LYS A 159 20.24 4.54 -20.78
CA LYS A 159 19.23 3.47 -20.68
C LYS A 159 18.54 3.50 -19.32
N LYS A 160 17.22 3.47 -19.33
CA LYS A 160 16.41 3.42 -18.10
C LYS A 160 16.48 2.02 -17.48
N ASN A 161 16.78 1.95 -16.21
CA ASN A 161 16.78 0.72 -15.43
C ASN A 161 16.00 0.85 -14.11
N CYS A 162 15.67 2.07 -13.69
CA CYS A 162 14.95 2.33 -12.47
C CYS A 162 13.53 2.86 -12.75
N GLU A 163 12.63 2.50 -11.85
CA GLU A 163 11.32 3.10 -11.64
C GLU A 163 11.30 3.71 -10.23
N TYR A 164 10.29 4.49 -9.91
CA TYR A 164 10.19 5.18 -8.62
C TYR A 164 8.92 4.77 -7.90
N ILE A 165 8.99 4.67 -6.58
CA ILE A 165 7.82 4.51 -5.73
C ILE A 165 7.72 5.73 -4.82
N LEU A 166 6.67 6.52 -4.99
CA LEU A 166 6.32 7.61 -4.08
C LEU A 166 5.53 7.04 -2.91
N ILE A 167 5.92 7.39 -1.69
CA ILE A 167 5.28 6.89 -0.46
C ILE A 167 4.70 8.07 0.32
N TYR A 168 3.40 8.02 0.58
CA TYR A 168 2.68 8.99 1.39
C TYR A 168 1.87 8.29 2.49
N ALA A 169 1.88 8.86 3.69
CA ALA A 169 0.96 8.49 4.75
C ALA A 169 -0.36 9.27 4.64
N LYS A 170 -1.46 8.74 5.15
CA LYS A 170 -2.67 9.54 5.37
C LYS A 170 -2.41 10.65 6.39
N LYS A 171 -1.80 10.27 7.54
CA LYS A 171 -1.32 11.16 8.60
C LYS A 171 0.04 10.65 9.09
N TYR A 172 1.12 11.34 8.76
CA TYR A 172 2.48 10.90 9.07
C TYR A 172 2.70 10.65 10.56
N ASP A 173 2.14 11.49 11.41
CA ASP A 173 2.30 11.38 12.87
C ASP A 173 1.63 10.14 13.49
N LEU A 174 0.65 9.57 12.80
CA LEU A 174 -0.08 8.37 13.23
C LEU A 174 0.44 7.10 12.55
N MET A 175 1.25 7.23 11.50
CA MET A 175 1.80 6.10 10.78
C MET A 175 2.68 5.24 11.71
N PRO A 176 2.49 3.91 11.79
CA PRO A 176 3.38 3.04 12.55
C PRO A 176 4.77 2.99 11.92
N LEU A 177 5.75 2.59 12.71
CA LEU A 177 7.09 2.32 12.19
C LEU A 177 7.01 1.21 11.15
N PHE A 178 7.65 1.41 10.01
CA PHE A 178 7.75 0.36 9.01
C PHE A 178 8.49 -0.87 9.56
N ASN A 179 7.96 -2.04 9.27
CA ASN A 179 8.75 -3.26 9.33
C ASN A 179 9.76 -3.18 8.19
N GLY A 180 10.97 -2.76 8.52
CA GLY A 180 11.98 -2.43 7.50
C GLY A 180 12.23 -3.59 6.55
N PRO A 181 12.31 -3.33 5.25
CA PRO A 181 12.75 -4.33 4.31
C PRO A 181 14.23 -4.64 4.57
N TYR A 182 14.55 -5.93 4.69
CA TYR A 182 15.92 -6.37 4.88
C TYR A 182 16.46 -7.07 3.65
N ALA A 183 17.70 -6.77 3.31
CA ALA A 183 18.51 -7.58 2.41
C ALA A 183 19.23 -8.64 3.23
N TYR A 184 19.17 -9.88 2.76
CA TYR A 184 19.85 -11.01 3.38
C TYR A 184 20.99 -11.47 2.46
N THR A 185 22.19 -11.51 3.01
CA THR A 185 23.37 -12.03 2.30
C THR A 185 23.94 -13.18 3.13
N GLU A 186 24.17 -14.34 2.50
CA GLU A 186 24.79 -15.47 3.21
C GLU A 186 26.15 -15.07 3.76
N MET A 187 26.41 -15.45 5.02
CA MET A 187 27.52 -14.91 5.79
C MET A 187 28.90 -15.25 5.17
N SER A 188 29.07 -16.46 4.66
CA SER A 188 30.33 -16.88 4.07
C SER A 188 30.58 -16.20 2.70
N GLU A 189 29.53 -16.01 1.90
CA GLU A 189 29.61 -15.27 0.64
C GLU A 189 30.01 -13.82 0.90
N LEU A 190 29.38 -13.20 1.90
CA LEU A 190 29.68 -11.82 2.29
C LEU A 190 31.11 -11.65 2.77
N ILE A 191 31.60 -12.58 3.63
CA ILE A 191 32.98 -12.56 4.11
C ILE A 191 33.96 -12.69 2.94
N GLN A 192 33.69 -13.60 1.98
CA GLN A 192 34.52 -13.79 0.80
C GLN A 192 34.54 -12.54 -0.07
N GLN A 193 33.37 -11.93 -0.33
CA GLN A 193 33.28 -10.68 -1.07
C GLN A 193 34.10 -9.55 -0.44
N TYR A 194 34.06 -9.41 0.89
CA TYR A 194 34.88 -8.42 1.61
C TYR A 194 36.39 -8.68 1.41
N LEU A 195 36.81 -9.94 1.43
CA LEU A 195 38.20 -10.31 1.18
C LEU A 195 38.63 -10.00 -0.26
N ASP A 196 37.81 -10.34 -1.24
CA ASP A 196 38.06 -10.11 -2.66
C ASP A 196 38.14 -8.61 -3.00
N GLU A 197 37.32 -7.79 -2.33
CA GLU A 197 37.33 -6.32 -2.44
C GLU A 197 38.45 -5.66 -1.59
N GLY A 198 39.26 -6.42 -0.87
CA GLY A 198 40.29 -5.90 0.04
C GLY A 198 39.74 -5.14 1.25
N LYS A 199 38.48 -5.33 1.58
CA LYS A 199 37.78 -4.75 2.75
C LYS A 199 38.01 -5.60 4.00
N SER A 200 38.05 -4.94 5.17
CA SER A 200 38.20 -5.64 6.45
C SER A 200 36.85 -6.08 7.01
N TRP A 201 36.65 -7.38 7.15
CA TRP A 201 35.54 -7.93 7.93
C TRP A 201 35.80 -7.74 9.42
N LYS A 202 34.86 -7.14 10.14
CA LYS A 202 35.07 -6.68 11.53
C LYS A 202 34.52 -7.62 12.60
N TYR A 203 33.56 -8.50 12.30
CA TYR A 203 32.98 -9.44 13.25
C TYR A 203 33.84 -10.69 13.36
N THR A 204 34.99 -10.56 14.00
CA THR A 204 36.00 -11.62 14.08
C THR A 204 36.27 -12.13 15.50
N THR A 205 35.58 -11.58 16.51
CA THR A 205 35.79 -11.89 17.92
C THR A 205 34.54 -12.46 18.56
N VAL A 206 34.68 -13.52 19.34
CA VAL A 206 33.62 -14.17 20.12
C VAL A 206 33.83 -13.86 21.58
N LEU A 207 32.81 -13.41 22.28
CA LEU A 207 32.78 -13.38 23.73
C LEU A 207 32.36 -14.77 24.23
N VAL A 208 33.35 -15.60 24.56
CA VAL A 208 33.11 -16.98 24.99
C VAL A 208 32.55 -17.03 26.40
N ASP A 209 33.10 -16.20 27.29
CA ASP A 209 32.64 -16.02 28.65
C ASP A 209 32.67 -14.52 29.00
N PRO A 210 31.57 -13.92 29.40
CA PRO A 210 31.54 -12.52 29.79
C PRO A 210 32.29 -12.23 31.10
N GLY A 211 32.70 -13.27 31.82
CA GLY A 211 33.31 -13.15 33.12
C GLY A 211 32.33 -12.84 34.26
N GLU A 212 32.81 -12.87 35.47
CA GLU A 212 32.01 -12.54 36.64
C GLU A 212 31.59 -11.06 36.61
N LYS A 213 30.32 -10.82 36.93
CA LYS A 213 29.70 -9.48 36.90
C LYS A 213 29.72 -8.87 38.30
N GLU A 214 30.51 -7.84 38.50
CA GLU A 214 30.61 -7.13 39.77
C GLU A 214 30.12 -5.69 39.64
N TYR A 215 29.14 -5.30 40.46
CA TYR A 215 28.62 -3.95 40.52
C TYR A 215 29.65 -2.98 41.12
N ILE A 216 29.92 -1.87 40.41
CA ILE A 216 30.92 -0.89 40.84
C ILE A 216 30.34 0.52 41.03
N GLY A 217 29.04 0.68 40.86
CA GLY A 217 28.31 1.92 41.06
C GLY A 217 27.40 2.30 39.91
N SER A 218 26.90 3.52 39.92
CA SER A 218 26.00 4.00 38.90
C SER A 218 26.32 5.46 38.47
N THR A 219 25.90 5.80 37.28
CA THR A 219 25.83 7.16 36.74
C THR A 219 24.42 7.42 36.23
N VAL A 220 24.14 8.57 35.62
CA VAL A 220 22.83 8.92 35.11
C VAL A 220 22.87 9.28 33.63
N ASP A 221 21.76 9.06 32.91
CA ASP A 221 21.59 9.53 31.54
C ASP A 221 21.31 11.05 31.50
N GLY A 222 20.99 11.59 30.30
CA GLY A 222 20.68 13.02 30.12
C GLY A 222 19.46 13.51 30.88
N ASP A 223 18.57 12.64 31.33
CA ASP A 223 17.32 12.95 32.01
C ASP A 223 17.31 12.51 33.47
N GLY A 224 18.45 12.03 33.97
CA GLY A 224 18.62 11.62 35.36
C GLY A 224 18.24 10.17 35.64
N ASN A 225 17.98 9.32 34.64
CA ASN A 225 17.71 7.91 34.85
C ASN A 225 19.02 7.17 35.16
N GLU A 226 18.95 6.21 36.09
CA GLU A 226 20.10 5.43 36.55
C GLU A 226 20.68 4.56 35.44
N ILE A 227 22.00 4.55 35.33
CA ILE A 227 22.81 3.63 34.55
C ILE A 227 23.71 2.87 35.51
N LYS A 228 23.43 1.58 35.75
CA LYS A 228 24.26 0.75 36.59
C LYS A 228 25.50 0.31 35.84
N VAL A 229 26.67 0.41 36.50
CA VAL A 229 27.96 0.07 35.89
C VAL A 229 28.55 -1.14 36.59
N TYR A 230 29.04 -2.09 35.79
CA TYR A 230 29.64 -3.33 36.26
C TYR A 230 31.00 -3.52 35.59
N ARG A 231 31.97 -4.04 36.33
CA ARG A 231 33.18 -4.62 35.75
C ARG A 231 32.99 -6.08 35.45
N ARG A 232 33.75 -6.58 34.47
CA ARG A 232 33.77 -7.98 34.07
C ARG A 232 35.11 -8.59 34.43
N ILE A 233 35.10 -9.53 35.38
CA ILE A 233 36.31 -10.16 35.89
C ILE A 233 36.61 -11.39 35.05
N ASN A 234 37.85 -11.47 34.50
CA ASN A 234 38.34 -12.59 33.68
C ASN A 234 37.46 -12.91 32.45
N PRO A 235 37.02 -11.92 31.65
CA PRO A 235 36.27 -12.20 30.43
C PRO A 235 37.13 -12.95 29.42
N VAL A 236 36.57 -13.98 28.79
CA VAL A 236 37.27 -14.79 27.78
C VAL A 236 36.79 -14.40 26.38
N MET A 237 37.68 -13.84 25.57
CA MET A 237 37.45 -13.48 24.18
C MET A 237 38.42 -14.22 23.27
N LEU A 238 37.91 -14.87 22.24
CA LEU A 238 38.71 -15.58 21.24
C LEU A 238 38.35 -15.11 19.83
N SER A 239 39.33 -15.13 18.93
CA SER A 239 39.02 -14.92 17.51
C SER A 239 38.29 -16.13 16.92
N ILE A 240 37.54 -15.92 15.81
CA ILE A 240 36.88 -17.01 15.08
C ILE A 240 37.87 -18.12 14.73
N LYS A 241 39.07 -17.77 14.29
CA LYS A 241 40.15 -18.75 13.97
C LYS A 241 40.57 -19.59 15.21
N GLN A 242 40.71 -18.94 16.35
CA GLN A 242 41.04 -19.65 17.59
C GLN A 242 39.93 -20.60 18.06
N ILE A 243 38.68 -20.16 17.91
CA ILE A 243 37.50 -21.00 18.23
C ILE A 243 37.40 -22.17 17.26
N ALA A 244 37.50 -21.95 15.97
CA ALA A 244 37.47 -22.99 14.95
C ALA A 244 38.53 -24.07 15.24
N LYS A 245 39.77 -23.64 15.58
CA LYS A 245 40.85 -24.55 15.97
C LYS A 245 40.55 -25.28 17.29
N ARG A 246 40.05 -24.58 18.31
CA ARG A 246 39.72 -25.18 19.61
C ARG A 246 38.66 -26.26 19.49
N ASP A 247 37.60 -25.99 18.71
CA ASP A 247 36.43 -26.87 18.57
C ASP A 247 36.58 -27.90 17.45
N GLY A 248 37.63 -27.82 16.64
CA GLY A 248 37.86 -28.71 15.48
C GLY A 248 36.84 -28.57 14.36
N ILE A 249 36.31 -27.37 14.16
CA ILE A 249 35.26 -27.05 13.14
C ILE A 249 35.78 -26.03 12.14
N SER A 250 35.05 -25.86 11.04
CA SER A 250 35.33 -24.80 10.06
C SER A 250 35.02 -23.40 10.61
N GLU A 251 35.60 -22.34 10.03
CA GLU A 251 35.25 -20.96 10.39
C GLU A 251 33.76 -20.69 10.11
N LYS A 252 33.19 -21.25 9.02
CA LYS A 252 31.77 -21.18 8.69
C LYS A 252 30.89 -21.75 9.80
N ASP A 253 31.22 -22.94 10.30
CA ASP A 253 30.50 -23.57 11.42
C ASP A 253 30.69 -22.80 12.73
N ALA A 254 31.85 -22.19 12.93
CA ALA A 254 32.09 -21.33 14.09
C ALA A 254 31.20 -20.07 14.06
N TYR A 255 30.99 -19.44 12.88
CA TYR A 255 30.03 -18.34 12.74
C TYR A 255 28.60 -18.78 13.08
N LYS A 256 28.16 -19.95 12.61
CA LYS A 256 26.85 -20.50 12.93
C LYS A 256 26.69 -20.77 14.43
N LYS A 257 27.64 -21.50 15.02
CA LYS A 257 27.57 -21.95 16.41
C LYS A 257 27.63 -20.79 17.39
N TYR A 258 28.45 -19.78 17.11
CA TYR A 258 28.72 -18.67 18.03
C TYR A 258 28.11 -17.34 17.59
N GLY A 259 27.25 -17.30 16.56
CA GLY A 259 26.69 -16.07 15.96
C GLY A 259 26.11 -15.09 16.98
N VAL A 260 25.47 -15.60 18.04
CA VAL A 260 24.90 -14.78 19.13
C VAL A 260 25.93 -14.08 20.00
N SER A 261 27.16 -14.60 20.05
CA SER A 261 28.27 -14.11 20.89
C SER A 261 29.39 -13.44 20.09
N ILE A 262 29.28 -13.39 18.77
CA ILE A 262 30.23 -12.70 17.89
C ILE A 262 29.97 -11.20 17.95
N PHE A 263 31.03 -10.41 18.07
CA PHE A 263 30.94 -8.97 18.12
C PHE A 263 32.08 -8.26 17.39
N GLN A 264 31.85 -7.01 17.06
CA GLN A 264 32.87 -6.02 16.74
C GLN A 264 32.85 -4.89 17.76
N THR A 265 33.91 -4.09 17.82
CA THR A 265 33.93 -2.92 18.68
C THR A 265 33.96 -1.62 17.88
N THR A 266 33.15 -0.62 18.28
CA THR A 266 33.07 0.66 17.59
C THR A 266 33.16 1.84 18.56
N ASN A 267 33.62 2.98 18.06
CA ASN A 267 33.58 4.26 18.76
C ASN A 267 32.21 4.93 18.52
N ALA A 268 31.13 4.35 19.06
CA ALA A 268 29.79 4.89 18.90
C ALA A 268 29.72 6.35 19.42
N GLN A 269 29.13 7.22 18.62
CA GLN A 269 28.79 8.58 19.07
C GLN A 269 27.45 8.54 19.81
N SER A 270 27.49 8.36 21.13
CA SER A 270 26.30 8.34 21.98
C SER A 270 26.58 9.05 23.31
N SER A 271 25.57 9.71 23.83
CA SER A 271 25.63 10.38 25.15
C SER A 271 25.90 9.36 26.28
N ILE A 272 25.36 8.15 26.17
CA ILE A 272 25.60 7.05 27.14
C ILE A 272 27.09 6.70 27.18
N ARG A 273 27.71 6.48 26.01
CA ARG A 273 29.15 6.14 25.95
C ARG A 273 30.02 7.26 26.56
N THR A 274 29.71 8.52 26.29
CA THR A 274 30.45 9.65 26.89
C THR A 274 30.39 9.59 28.40
N ARG A 275 29.21 9.37 28.98
CA ARG A 275 29.06 9.24 30.44
C ARG A 275 29.83 8.06 31.04
N ILE A 276 29.93 6.96 30.30
CA ILE A 276 30.73 5.81 30.77
C ILE A 276 32.23 6.10 30.70
N ILE A 277 32.68 6.87 29.71
CA ILE A 277 34.07 7.34 29.64
C ILE A 277 34.38 8.26 30.85
N ASP A 278 33.52 9.24 31.11
CA ASP A 278 33.68 10.17 32.24
C ASP A 278 33.69 9.40 33.57
N TYR A 279 32.70 8.53 33.79
CA TYR A 279 32.61 7.68 35.00
C TYR A 279 33.86 6.80 35.18
N ARG A 280 34.36 6.19 34.09
CA ARG A 280 35.60 5.38 34.11
C ARG A 280 36.81 6.21 34.55
N GLN A 281 36.92 7.43 34.09
CA GLN A 281 38.00 8.35 34.45
C GLN A 281 37.90 8.81 35.90
N GLU A 282 36.72 9.24 36.35
CA GLU A 282 36.47 9.66 37.73
C GLU A 282 36.78 8.59 38.76
N MET A 283 36.44 7.34 38.45
CA MET A 283 36.60 6.20 39.33
C MET A 283 37.93 5.44 39.13
N ASP A 284 38.81 5.91 38.25
CA ASP A 284 40.10 5.29 37.89
C ASP A 284 40.01 3.79 37.56
N ILE A 285 38.97 3.39 36.82
CA ILE A 285 38.69 1.97 36.49
C ILE A 285 39.69 1.49 35.41
N LYS A 286 40.42 0.41 35.71
CA LYS A 286 41.45 -0.17 34.80
C LYS A 286 40.98 -1.42 34.05
N ASP A 287 39.82 -1.95 34.37
CA ASP A 287 39.30 -3.17 33.76
C ASP A 287 39.11 -3.05 32.25
N ASP A 288 39.49 -4.09 31.49
CA ASP A 288 39.41 -4.06 30.00
C ASP A 288 37.95 -4.11 29.52
N VAL A 289 37.05 -4.78 30.26
CA VAL A 289 35.64 -4.90 29.89
C VAL A 289 34.74 -4.38 30.99
N LEU A 290 33.87 -3.45 30.63
CA LEU A 290 32.77 -2.98 31.44
C LEU A 290 31.44 -3.38 30.82
N SER A 291 30.41 -3.58 31.63
CA SER A 291 29.03 -3.61 31.14
C SER A 291 28.17 -2.65 31.93
N ILE A 292 27.09 -2.18 31.26
CA ILE A 292 26.11 -1.30 31.91
C ILE A 292 24.72 -1.87 31.74
N GLU A 293 23.85 -1.61 32.69
CA GLU A 293 22.41 -1.86 32.60
C GLU A 293 21.65 -0.54 32.67
N TYR A 294 20.76 -0.31 31.72
CA TYR A 294 19.90 0.85 31.67
C TYR A 294 18.65 0.57 30.80
N VAL A 295 17.66 1.46 30.84
CA VAL A 295 16.46 1.39 30.00
C VAL A 295 16.56 2.40 28.87
N PRO A 296 16.80 1.94 27.60
CA PRO A 296 16.88 2.85 26.45
C PRO A 296 15.55 3.57 26.20
N ARG A 297 15.61 4.84 25.83
CA ARG A 297 14.44 5.68 25.51
C ARG A 297 14.06 5.64 24.03
N THR A 298 14.97 5.24 23.18
CA THR A 298 14.81 5.17 21.73
C THR A 298 15.42 3.88 21.19
N GLY A 299 15.08 3.53 19.97
CA GLY A 299 15.62 2.36 19.28
C GLY A 299 14.93 1.05 19.66
N LYS A 300 15.46 -0.06 19.15
CA LYS A 300 14.88 -1.42 19.23
C LYS A 300 14.56 -1.88 20.66
N ASN A 301 15.38 -1.47 21.63
CA ASN A 301 15.26 -1.90 23.05
C ASN A 301 14.56 -0.85 23.93
N ARG A 302 13.82 0.09 23.35
CA ARG A 302 13.11 1.14 24.09
C ARG A 302 12.23 0.56 25.19
N GLY A 303 12.35 1.09 26.39
CA GLY A 303 11.52 0.73 27.55
C GLY A 303 11.83 -0.61 28.20
N THR A 304 12.84 -1.36 27.73
CA THR A 304 13.27 -2.63 28.31
C THR A 304 14.66 -2.52 28.92
N LEU A 305 14.90 -3.22 30.03
CA LEU A 305 16.23 -3.27 30.62
C LEU A 305 17.22 -3.90 29.65
N TYR A 306 18.26 -3.16 29.30
CA TYR A 306 19.23 -3.56 28.28
C TYR A 306 20.66 -3.52 28.83
N GLU A 307 21.46 -4.57 28.56
CA GLU A 307 22.86 -4.63 28.91
C GLU A 307 23.76 -4.33 27.72
N GLN A 308 24.67 -3.35 27.88
CA GLN A 308 25.69 -3.00 26.88
C GLN A 308 27.09 -3.29 27.42
N PHE A 309 27.98 -3.73 26.54
CA PHE A 309 29.37 -4.00 26.82
C PHE A 309 30.30 -2.99 26.17
N TYR A 310 31.38 -2.66 26.91
CA TYR A 310 32.39 -1.70 26.45
C TYR A 310 33.79 -2.27 26.67
N LYS A 311 34.71 -1.99 25.74
CA LYS A 311 36.09 -2.49 25.77
C LYS A 311 37.10 -1.36 25.83
N GLY A 312 38.14 -1.54 26.64
CA GLY A 312 39.33 -0.70 26.74
C GLY A 312 39.09 0.69 27.26
N ASP A 313 40.14 1.48 27.37
CA ASP A 313 40.10 2.84 27.95
C ASP A 313 39.20 3.81 27.21
N LYS A 314 39.01 3.59 25.90
CA LYS A 314 38.13 4.40 25.04
C LYS A 314 36.66 3.95 25.12
N CYS A 315 36.30 3.01 25.98
CA CYS A 315 34.95 2.43 26.09
C CYS A 315 34.34 2.15 24.70
N ARG A 316 35.01 1.30 23.91
CA ARG A 316 34.50 0.93 22.57
C ARG A 316 33.31 0.01 22.76
N LEU A 317 32.16 0.40 22.21
CA LEU A 317 30.90 -0.34 22.31
C LEU A 317 30.99 -1.67 21.57
N PHE A 318 30.52 -2.76 22.18
CA PHE A 318 30.28 -4.04 21.50
C PHE A 318 29.06 -3.92 20.62
N VAL A 319 29.20 -4.23 19.34
CA VAL A 319 28.12 -4.39 18.38
C VAL A 319 28.04 -5.86 18.01
N TRP A 320 26.90 -6.47 18.36
CA TRP A 320 26.73 -7.91 18.20
C TRP A 320 26.32 -8.29 16.79
N LEU A 321 26.86 -9.42 16.29
CA LEU A 321 26.45 -9.96 14.99
C LEU A 321 24.97 -10.37 15.00
N ARG A 322 24.49 -10.93 16.10
CA ARG A 322 23.07 -11.31 16.29
C ARG A 322 22.07 -10.16 16.04
N ASP A 323 22.48 -8.91 16.25
CA ASP A 323 21.60 -7.75 16.04
C ASP A 323 21.42 -7.43 14.55
N THR A 324 22.33 -7.93 13.71
CA THR A 324 22.40 -7.69 12.27
C THR A 324 22.50 -8.98 11.46
N SER A 325 22.09 -10.10 12.00
CA SER A 325 22.08 -11.40 11.33
C SER A 325 20.86 -12.23 11.73
N GLU A 326 20.55 -13.21 10.91
CA GLU A 326 19.44 -14.15 11.10
C GLU A 326 19.82 -15.52 10.56
N VAL A 327 19.30 -16.57 11.21
CA VAL A 327 19.48 -17.95 10.74
C VAL A 327 18.27 -18.33 9.89
N ILE A 328 18.47 -18.63 8.62
CA ILE A 328 17.44 -19.04 7.67
C ILE A 328 17.86 -20.41 7.11
N ASP A 329 16.98 -21.40 7.18
CA ASP A 329 17.24 -22.78 6.72
C ASP A 329 18.56 -23.38 7.25
N GLY A 330 18.92 -23.04 8.49
CA GLY A 330 20.14 -23.51 9.14
C GLY A 330 21.43 -22.82 8.70
N GLU A 331 21.38 -21.83 7.81
CA GLU A 331 22.52 -21.00 7.41
C GLU A 331 22.42 -19.62 8.06
N LEU A 332 23.57 -18.97 8.30
CA LEU A 332 23.62 -17.63 8.89
C LEU A 332 23.69 -16.58 7.80
N TYR A 333 22.73 -15.64 7.83
CA TYR A 333 22.65 -14.51 6.94
C TYR A 333 22.92 -13.19 7.65
N LYS A 334 23.67 -12.32 7.01
CA LYS A 334 23.74 -10.91 7.38
C LYS A 334 22.42 -10.25 6.97
N LYS A 335 21.86 -9.44 7.86
CA LYS A 335 20.60 -8.75 7.71
C LYS A 335 20.85 -7.25 7.71
N ASP A 336 20.76 -6.64 6.55
CA ASP A 336 20.98 -5.21 6.38
C ASP A 336 19.65 -4.52 6.03
N LEU A 337 19.34 -3.43 6.75
CA LEU A 337 18.17 -2.63 6.45
C LEU A 337 18.35 -1.96 5.08
N GLN A 338 17.39 -2.16 4.18
CA GLN A 338 17.40 -1.49 2.89
C GLN A 338 17.03 -0.01 3.05
N GLY A 339 17.74 0.86 2.34
CA GLY A 339 17.41 2.26 2.20
C GLY A 339 16.39 2.50 1.09
N THR A 340 16.51 3.65 0.41
CA THR A 340 15.61 4.07 -0.68
C THR A 340 16.03 3.59 -2.06
N TYR A 341 16.91 2.60 -2.15
CA TYR A 341 17.26 1.91 -3.37
C TYR A 341 16.98 0.41 -3.21
N TRP A 342 16.11 -0.13 -4.08
CA TRP A 342 15.73 -1.53 -4.07
C TRP A 342 16.14 -2.19 -5.39
N ASP A 343 16.91 -3.25 -5.31
CA ASP A 343 17.32 -4.02 -6.50
C ASP A 343 16.39 -5.23 -6.67
N MET A 344 15.55 -5.18 -7.71
CA MET A 344 14.60 -6.23 -8.07
C MET A 344 15.03 -7.04 -9.30
N ASN A 345 16.24 -6.82 -9.85
CA ASN A 345 16.70 -7.48 -11.06
C ASN A 345 16.65 -9.00 -11.01
N ALA A 346 17.02 -9.59 -9.87
CA ALA A 346 17.00 -11.05 -9.71
C ALA A 346 15.58 -11.62 -9.86
N TRP A 347 14.58 -10.88 -9.38
CA TRP A 347 13.19 -11.28 -9.38
C TRP A 347 12.51 -11.06 -10.73
N MET A 348 12.94 -10.06 -11.50
CA MET A 348 12.42 -9.77 -12.84
C MET A 348 12.67 -10.90 -13.84
N LYS A 349 13.72 -11.70 -13.65
CA LYS A 349 14.03 -12.85 -14.55
C LYS A 349 12.91 -13.90 -14.61
N ASN A 350 12.13 -14.03 -13.55
CA ASN A 350 11.08 -15.05 -13.41
C ASN A 350 9.67 -14.46 -13.38
N VAL A 351 9.53 -13.14 -13.49
CA VAL A 351 8.25 -12.44 -13.35
C VAL A 351 7.16 -12.99 -14.28
N ALA A 352 7.51 -13.32 -15.52
CA ALA A 352 6.58 -13.88 -16.50
C ALA A 352 5.96 -15.23 -16.05
N LYS A 353 6.66 -16.01 -15.21
CA LYS A 353 6.21 -17.31 -14.73
C LYS A 353 5.36 -17.23 -13.44
N GLU A 354 5.35 -16.10 -12.76
CA GLU A 354 4.61 -15.95 -11.52
C GLU A 354 3.10 -16.01 -11.77
N GLY A 355 2.37 -16.80 -10.97
CA GLY A 355 0.93 -16.98 -11.06
C GLY A 355 0.46 -17.64 -12.35
N SER A 356 1.35 -18.20 -13.18
CA SER A 356 1.04 -18.84 -14.48
C SER A 356 0.22 -17.96 -15.43
N VAL A 357 0.32 -16.63 -15.29
CA VAL A 357 -0.34 -15.65 -16.17
C VAL A 357 0.72 -14.82 -16.89
N ASP A 358 0.57 -14.65 -18.19
CA ASP A 358 1.46 -13.86 -19.02
C ASP A 358 0.90 -12.44 -19.17
N PHE A 359 1.68 -11.44 -18.71
CA PHE A 359 1.37 -10.04 -18.86
C PHE A 359 2.66 -9.33 -19.28
N PRO A 360 2.92 -9.24 -20.59
CA PRO A 360 4.19 -8.73 -21.11
C PRO A 360 4.45 -7.29 -20.68
N GLN A 361 5.71 -7.01 -20.34
CA GLN A 361 6.30 -5.69 -20.07
C GLN A 361 5.81 -4.94 -18.81
N SER A 362 4.64 -5.22 -18.25
CA SER A 362 4.06 -4.41 -17.16
C SER A 362 3.94 -5.15 -15.82
N LYS A 363 4.20 -6.46 -15.78
CA LYS A 363 4.04 -7.28 -14.56
C LYS A 363 5.11 -6.97 -13.52
N LYS A 364 4.67 -6.68 -12.31
CA LYS A 364 5.56 -6.49 -11.16
C LYS A 364 5.83 -7.81 -10.43
N PRO A 365 7.06 -8.03 -9.91
CA PRO A 365 7.36 -9.27 -9.18
C PRO A 365 6.65 -9.30 -7.83
N GLU A 366 6.14 -10.48 -7.47
CA GLU A 366 5.47 -10.69 -6.17
C GLU A 366 6.36 -10.30 -4.99
N LYS A 367 7.68 -10.44 -5.12
CA LYS A 367 8.63 -10.05 -4.08
C LYS A 367 8.61 -8.55 -3.76
N LEU A 368 8.43 -7.69 -4.77
CA LEU A 368 8.31 -6.25 -4.57
C LEU A 368 7.05 -5.92 -3.78
N ILE A 369 5.92 -6.52 -4.17
CA ILE A 369 4.63 -6.30 -3.52
C ILE A 369 4.62 -6.89 -2.10
N GLN A 370 5.23 -8.07 -1.90
CA GLN A 370 5.44 -8.64 -0.57
C GLN A 370 6.14 -7.64 0.36
N GLN A 371 7.27 -7.08 -0.11
CA GLN A 371 8.05 -6.13 0.67
C GLN A 371 7.23 -4.90 1.07
N ILE A 372 6.42 -4.36 0.15
CA ILE A 372 5.54 -3.22 0.40
C ILE A 372 4.48 -3.56 1.45
N ILE A 373 3.76 -4.67 1.26
CA ILE A 373 2.66 -5.08 2.14
C ILE A 373 3.17 -5.38 3.55
N GLU A 374 4.24 -6.15 3.69
CA GLU A 374 4.81 -6.51 4.99
C GLU A 374 5.39 -5.31 5.76
N MET A 375 5.80 -4.25 5.05
CA MET A 375 6.30 -3.03 5.70
C MET A 375 5.27 -2.33 6.57
N CYS A 376 4.01 -2.31 6.17
CA CYS A 376 3.00 -1.41 6.75
C CYS A 376 1.71 -2.09 7.19
N THR A 377 1.57 -3.43 6.99
CA THR A 377 0.34 -4.15 7.31
C THR A 377 0.57 -5.37 8.19
N GLN A 378 -0.52 -5.84 8.82
CA GLN A 378 -0.62 -7.11 9.53
C GLN A 378 -1.66 -8.02 8.85
N PRO A 379 -1.69 -9.35 9.12
CA PRO A 379 -2.78 -10.21 8.67
C PRO A 379 -4.15 -9.65 9.05
N GLY A 380 -5.11 -9.68 8.10
CA GLY A 380 -6.44 -9.10 8.25
C GLY A 380 -6.57 -7.63 7.84
N ASP A 381 -5.47 -6.88 7.68
CA ASP A 381 -5.53 -5.51 7.16
C ASP A 381 -5.97 -5.48 5.69
N ILE A 382 -6.63 -4.40 5.28
CA ILE A 382 -7.09 -4.21 3.90
C ILE A 382 -5.99 -3.61 3.04
N VAL A 383 -5.69 -4.28 1.93
CA VAL A 383 -4.80 -3.84 0.85
C VAL A 383 -5.62 -3.54 -0.39
N LEU A 384 -5.44 -2.36 -0.98
CA LEU A 384 -6.18 -1.93 -2.17
C LEU A 384 -5.23 -1.63 -3.34
N ASP A 385 -5.60 -2.11 -4.54
CA ASP A 385 -4.95 -1.76 -5.80
C ASP A 385 -6.02 -1.44 -6.85
N SER A 386 -6.07 -0.18 -7.28
CA SER A 386 -7.05 0.28 -8.29
C SER A 386 -6.52 0.27 -9.72
N PHE A 387 -5.32 -0.28 -9.94
CA PHE A 387 -4.70 -0.50 -11.25
C PHE A 387 -4.14 -1.93 -11.28
N LEU A 388 -5.03 -2.92 -11.07
CA LEU A 388 -4.66 -4.27 -10.67
C LEU A 388 -3.85 -5.04 -11.74
N GLY A 389 -4.09 -4.77 -13.02
CA GLY A 389 -3.39 -5.39 -14.15
C GLY A 389 -3.42 -6.91 -14.11
N SER A 390 -2.30 -7.54 -13.82
CA SER A 390 -2.17 -9.01 -13.76
C SER A 390 -2.57 -9.65 -12.43
N GLY A 391 -3.13 -8.89 -11.48
CA GLY A 391 -3.57 -9.40 -10.18
C GLY A 391 -2.44 -9.63 -9.16
N THR A 392 -1.25 -9.07 -9.35
CA THR A 392 -0.11 -9.36 -8.46
C THR A 392 -0.37 -8.91 -7.03
N THR A 393 -0.91 -7.71 -6.83
CA THR A 393 -1.19 -7.18 -5.49
C THR A 393 -2.19 -8.04 -4.73
N SER A 394 -3.30 -8.41 -5.37
CA SER A 394 -4.31 -9.30 -4.78
C SER A 394 -3.73 -10.70 -4.47
N ALA A 395 -2.92 -11.25 -5.38
CA ALA A 395 -2.24 -12.53 -5.19
C ALA A 395 -1.34 -12.54 -3.94
N VAL A 396 -0.51 -11.52 -3.80
CA VAL A 396 0.41 -11.39 -2.67
C VAL A 396 -0.33 -11.12 -1.36
N ALA A 397 -1.30 -10.21 -1.36
CA ALA A 397 -2.11 -9.91 -0.18
C ALA A 397 -2.84 -11.16 0.33
N HIS A 398 -3.43 -11.96 -0.57
CA HIS A 398 -4.09 -13.21 -0.26
C HIS A 398 -3.13 -14.22 0.39
N LYS A 399 -1.96 -14.48 -0.24
CA LYS A 399 -0.93 -15.39 0.31
C LYS A 399 -0.39 -14.95 1.67
N LEU A 400 -0.45 -13.67 1.97
CA LEU A 400 -0.01 -13.09 3.25
C LEU A 400 -1.14 -12.98 4.29
N GLY A 401 -2.36 -13.46 3.98
CA GLY A 401 -3.51 -13.39 4.88
C GLY A 401 -4.05 -11.98 5.10
N ARG A 402 -3.88 -11.07 4.13
CA ARG A 402 -4.48 -9.74 4.11
C ARG A 402 -5.79 -9.78 3.34
N CYS A 403 -6.73 -8.92 3.71
CA CYS A 403 -7.89 -8.66 2.89
C CYS A 403 -7.47 -7.84 1.66
N HIS A 404 -7.99 -8.15 0.48
CA HIS A 404 -7.61 -7.41 -0.73
C HIS A 404 -8.81 -6.91 -1.51
N ILE A 405 -8.66 -5.69 -2.08
CA ILE A 405 -9.60 -5.09 -3.00
C ILE A 405 -8.82 -4.71 -4.25
N GLY A 406 -9.12 -5.35 -5.38
CA GLY A 406 -8.48 -5.09 -6.65
C GLY A 406 -9.48 -4.59 -7.68
N VAL A 407 -9.12 -3.53 -8.44
CA VAL A 407 -9.94 -3.00 -9.54
C VAL A 407 -9.17 -3.11 -10.84
N GLU A 408 -9.81 -3.68 -11.87
CA GLU A 408 -9.25 -3.80 -13.22
C GLU A 408 -10.33 -3.46 -14.26
N MET A 409 -9.99 -2.55 -15.17
CA MET A 409 -10.93 -2.07 -16.19
C MET A 409 -11.01 -3.02 -17.39
N GLY A 410 -9.91 -3.67 -17.73
CA GLY A 410 -9.79 -4.52 -18.91
C GLY A 410 -10.25 -5.96 -18.68
N ASP A 411 -10.32 -6.72 -19.76
CA ASP A 411 -10.62 -8.16 -19.74
C ASP A 411 -9.63 -8.97 -18.88
N HIS A 412 -8.54 -8.35 -18.44
CA HIS A 412 -7.53 -8.93 -17.53
C HIS A 412 -8.16 -9.34 -16.19
N ALA A 413 -9.23 -8.69 -15.75
CA ALA A 413 -9.99 -9.10 -14.57
C ALA A 413 -10.45 -10.56 -14.71
N TYR A 414 -10.93 -10.96 -15.90
CA TYR A 414 -11.43 -12.30 -16.19
C TYR A 414 -10.32 -13.28 -16.61
N THR A 415 -9.40 -12.81 -17.45
CA THR A 415 -8.42 -13.66 -18.13
C THR A 415 -7.14 -13.88 -17.34
N LEU A 416 -6.80 -12.97 -16.42
CA LEU A 416 -5.58 -13.03 -15.62
C LEU A 416 -5.84 -13.04 -14.12
N CYS A 417 -6.57 -12.04 -13.58
CA CYS A 417 -6.77 -11.90 -12.14
C CYS A 417 -7.53 -13.09 -11.54
N LYS A 418 -8.68 -13.43 -12.15
CA LYS A 418 -9.50 -14.55 -11.70
C LYS A 418 -8.76 -15.90 -11.75
N PRO A 419 -8.17 -16.36 -12.88
CA PRO A 419 -7.45 -17.63 -12.92
C PRO A 419 -6.28 -17.69 -11.95
N ARG A 420 -5.56 -16.57 -11.75
CA ARG A 420 -4.45 -16.50 -10.80
C ARG A 420 -4.92 -16.70 -9.37
N LEU A 421 -5.98 -16.03 -8.94
CA LEU A 421 -6.54 -16.19 -7.60
C LEU A 421 -7.17 -17.57 -7.39
N ASP A 422 -7.83 -18.13 -8.40
CA ASP A 422 -8.36 -19.50 -8.34
C ASP A 422 -7.25 -20.52 -8.11
N ALA A 423 -6.11 -20.38 -8.80
CA ALA A 423 -4.94 -21.23 -8.60
C ALA A 423 -4.31 -21.08 -7.20
N ILE A 424 -4.31 -19.86 -6.65
CA ILE A 424 -3.82 -19.58 -5.29
C ILE A 424 -4.75 -20.24 -4.26
N ILE A 425 -6.06 -20.05 -4.37
CA ILE A 425 -7.06 -20.65 -3.47
C ILE A 425 -7.01 -22.18 -3.53
N ALA A 426 -6.84 -22.74 -4.73
CA ALA A 426 -6.68 -24.18 -4.92
C ALA A 426 -5.34 -24.75 -4.39
N GLY A 427 -4.40 -23.91 -3.99
CA GLY A 427 -3.06 -24.31 -3.55
C GLY A 427 -2.17 -24.86 -4.67
N THR A 428 -2.52 -24.60 -5.94
CA THR A 428 -1.76 -25.09 -7.10
C THR A 428 -0.68 -24.11 -7.59
N ASP A 429 -0.73 -22.85 -7.16
CA ASP A 429 0.31 -21.87 -7.46
C ASP A 429 1.54 -22.09 -6.57
N SER A 430 2.62 -22.57 -7.19
CA SER A 430 3.94 -22.76 -6.53
C SER A 430 4.96 -21.68 -6.87
N SER A 431 4.52 -20.60 -7.55
CA SER A 431 5.38 -19.54 -8.07
C SER A 431 5.48 -18.33 -7.11
N GLY A 432 6.27 -17.35 -7.48
CA GLY A 432 6.41 -16.11 -6.73
C GLY A 432 6.82 -16.36 -5.28
N ILE A 433 6.05 -15.83 -4.33
CA ILE A 433 6.32 -15.95 -2.89
C ILE A 433 5.72 -17.22 -2.27
N SER A 434 4.95 -18.06 -3.00
CA SER A 434 4.22 -19.20 -2.43
C SER A 434 5.09 -20.11 -1.57
N LYS A 435 6.31 -20.43 -2.03
CA LYS A 435 7.26 -21.25 -1.25
C LYS A 435 7.82 -20.51 -0.03
N ALA A 436 8.06 -19.22 -0.16
CA ALA A 436 8.67 -18.44 0.94
C ALA A 436 7.70 -18.26 2.12
N VAL A 437 6.39 -18.28 1.86
CA VAL A 437 5.34 -18.15 2.89
C VAL A 437 4.66 -19.48 3.21
N ASP A 438 5.15 -20.58 2.67
CA ASP A 438 4.59 -21.95 2.83
C ASP A 438 3.09 -22.00 2.52
N TRP A 439 2.68 -21.39 1.40
CA TRP A 439 1.28 -21.29 1.02
C TRP A 439 0.69 -22.65 0.61
N GLN A 440 -0.42 -23.04 1.25
CA GLN A 440 -1.07 -24.34 1.04
C GLN A 440 -2.46 -24.23 0.36
N GLY A 441 -2.90 -23.01 0.04
CA GLY A 441 -4.24 -22.75 -0.48
C GLY A 441 -5.24 -22.30 0.58
N GLY A 442 -6.47 -22.06 0.16
CA GLY A 442 -7.57 -21.63 1.01
C GLY A 442 -7.96 -20.17 0.85
N GLY A 443 -8.95 -19.73 1.63
CA GLY A 443 -9.59 -18.42 1.51
C GLY A 443 -10.62 -18.37 0.38
N GLY A 444 -11.00 -17.15 -0.01
CA GLY A 444 -11.95 -16.90 -1.08
C GLY A 444 -11.90 -15.45 -1.56
N TYR A 445 -12.64 -15.14 -2.61
CA TYR A 445 -12.91 -13.78 -3.07
C TYR A 445 -14.29 -13.69 -3.74
N ARG A 446 -14.85 -12.48 -3.77
CA ARG A 446 -16.05 -12.15 -4.53
C ARG A 446 -15.69 -11.32 -5.76
N PHE A 447 -16.32 -11.63 -6.88
CA PHE A 447 -16.13 -10.92 -8.12
C PHE A 447 -17.29 -9.95 -8.34
N TYR A 448 -17.00 -8.67 -8.56
CA TYR A 448 -17.98 -7.62 -8.76
C TYR A 448 -17.85 -6.97 -10.12
N GLU A 449 -18.99 -6.54 -10.65
CA GLU A 449 -19.11 -5.72 -11.84
C GLU A 449 -19.68 -4.37 -11.47
N LEU A 450 -19.20 -3.30 -12.11
CA LEU A 450 -19.83 -2.00 -11.99
C LEU A 450 -21.17 -2.01 -12.71
N ALA A 451 -22.23 -1.59 -12.04
CA ALA A 451 -23.52 -1.37 -12.68
C ALA A 451 -23.40 -0.29 -13.79
N PRO A 452 -24.26 -0.35 -14.83
CA PRO A 452 -24.38 0.74 -15.77
C PRO A 452 -24.83 2.04 -15.08
N SER A 453 -24.83 3.18 -15.79
CA SER A 453 -25.35 4.42 -15.24
C SER A 453 -26.81 4.27 -14.84
N LEU A 454 -27.18 4.82 -13.67
CA LEU A 454 -28.58 4.78 -13.19
C LEU A 454 -29.53 5.57 -14.06
N ILE A 455 -29.04 6.66 -14.67
CA ILE A 455 -29.81 7.54 -15.52
C ILE A 455 -29.13 7.64 -16.88
N ASN A 456 -29.91 7.43 -17.94
CA ASN A 456 -29.49 7.60 -19.32
C ASN A 456 -30.23 8.78 -19.94
N GLU A 457 -29.66 9.33 -21.00
CA GLU A 457 -30.32 10.28 -21.87
C GLU A 457 -31.00 9.50 -22.99
N ASP A 458 -32.30 9.75 -23.22
CA ASP A 458 -33.03 9.12 -24.30
C ASP A 458 -32.78 9.84 -25.64
N HIS A 459 -33.37 9.33 -26.72
CA HIS A 459 -33.19 9.89 -28.07
C HIS A 459 -33.77 11.31 -28.26
N PHE A 460 -34.51 11.84 -27.30
CA PHE A 460 -35.01 13.21 -27.27
C PHE A 460 -34.17 14.14 -26.40
N GLY A 461 -33.14 13.63 -25.75
CA GLY A 461 -32.31 14.37 -24.80
C GLY A 461 -32.91 14.46 -23.39
N GLU A 462 -33.91 13.60 -23.08
CA GLU A 462 -34.53 13.58 -21.77
C GLU A 462 -33.88 12.53 -20.86
N TYR A 463 -33.66 12.89 -19.60
CA TYR A 463 -33.10 11.99 -18.62
C TYR A 463 -34.12 10.96 -18.14
N VAL A 464 -33.83 9.70 -18.36
CA VAL A 464 -34.67 8.55 -18.00
C VAL A 464 -33.90 7.55 -17.12
N ILE A 465 -34.63 6.84 -16.25
CA ILE A 465 -34.04 5.73 -15.50
C ILE A 465 -33.60 4.65 -16.48
N ASN A 466 -32.37 4.14 -16.32
CA ASN A 466 -31.84 3.09 -17.15
C ASN A 466 -32.72 1.83 -17.07
N PRO A 467 -33.22 1.31 -18.20
CA PRO A 467 -34.11 0.13 -18.21
C PRO A 467 -33.45 -1.16 -17.74
N GLU A 468 -32.13 -1.21 -17.64
CA GLU A 468 -31.40 -2.35 -17.07
C GLU A 468 -31.53 -2.45 -15.54
N TYR A 469 -32.01 -1.37 -14.88
CA TYR A 469 -32.26 -1.37 -13.45
C TYR A 469 -33.62 -2.01 -13.14
N ASP A 470 -33.62 -3.18 -12.52
CA ASP A 470 -34.82 -3.73 -11.89
C ASP A 470 -35.22 -2.92 -10.64
N ALA A 471 -36.28 -3.36 -9.94
CA ALA A 471 -36.79 -2.61 -8.80
C ALA A 471 -35.81 -2.55 -7.62
N ASP A 472 -35.10 -3.63 -7.37
CA ASP A 472 -34.14 -3.73 -6.26
C ASP A 472 -32.85 -2.97 -6.58
N MET A 473 -32.33 -3.08 -7.78
CA MET A 473 -31.20 -2.28 -8.25
C MET A 473 -31.53 -0.78 -8.23
N LEU A 474 -32.73 -0.38 -8.66
CA LEU A 474 -33.17 1.00 -8.61
C LEU A 474 -33.22 1.51 -7.16
N ALA A 475 -33.79 0.74 -6.25
CA ALA A 475 -33.84 1.10 -4.84
C ALA A 475 -32.45 1.22 -4.23
N ALA A 476 -31.57 0.27 -4.50
CA ALA A 476 -30.17 0.29 -4.04
C ALA A 476 -29.39 1.47 -4.66
N GLY A 477 -29.57 1.74 -5.95
CA GLY A 477 -28.91 2.86 -6.65
C GLY A 477 -29.34 4.21 -6.08
N VAL A 478 -30.63 4.44 -5.91
CA VAL A 478 -31.14 5.67 -5.29
C VAL A 478 -30.67 5.80 -3.84
N ALA A 479 -30.64 4.69 -3.08
CA ALA A 479 -30.13 4.66 -1.71
C ALA A 479 -28.65 5.11 -1.66
N LEU A 480 -27.82 4.59 -2.56
CA LEU A 480 -26.41 4.96 -2.66
C LEU A 480 -26.26 6.48 -2.90
N HIS A 481 -27.06 7.06 -3.81
CA HIS A 481 -27.03 8.50 -4.10
C HIS A 481 -27.54 9.36 -2.94
N GLU A 482 -28.46 8.86 -2.13
CA GLU A 482 -29.05 9.57 -0.99
C GLU A 482 -28.27 9.34 0.33
N GLY A 483 -27.25 8.46 0.33
CA GLY A 483 -26.46 8.12 1.51
C GLY A 483 -27.16 7.18 2.47
N PHE A 484 -28.07 6.34 1.95
CA PHE A 484 -28.74 5.27 2.68
C PHE A 484 -28.10 3.91 2.37
N THR A 485 -28.21 2.99 3.30
CA THR A 485 -27.83 1.59 3.09
C THR A 485 -29.05 0.79 2.63
N TYR A 486 -28.98 0.17 1.45
CA TYR A 486 -30.03 -0.71 0.95
C TYR A 486 -30.08 -1.98 1.81
N GLN A 487 -31.18 -2.11 2.57
CA GLN A 487 -31.42 -3.24 3.47
C GLN A 487 -32.94 -3.40 3.65
N PRO A 488 -33.62 -4.09 2.72
CA PRO A 488 -35.06 -4.20 2.74
C PRO A 488 -35.54 -5.00 3.94
N ASP A 489 -36.58 -4.46 4.63
CA ASP A 489 -37.26 -5.15 5.71
C ASP A 489 -38.15 -6.26 5.16
N GLY A 490 -38.19 -7.42 5.82
CA GLY A 490 -38.96 -8.58 5.37
C GLY A 490 -40.46 -8.44 5.54
N THR A 491 -40.96 -7.43 6.30
CA THR A 491 -42.36 -7.25 6.65
C THR A 491 -42.95 -5.90 6.19
N LEU A 492 -42.15 -4.84 6.27
CA LEU A 492 -42.54 -3.49 5.91
C LEU A 492 -41.96 -3.09 4.56
N PHE A 493 -42.73 -3.24 3.49
CA PHE A 493 -42.29 -3.03 2.10
C PHE A 493 -41.70 -1.66 1.82
N TRP A 494 -42.03 -0.64 2.61
CA TRP A 494 -41.54 0.71 2.44
C TRP A 494 -40.19 0.96 3.15
N LYS A 495 -39.73 0.07 4.04
CA LYS A 495 -38.39 0.10 4.64
C LYS A 495 -37.40 -0.62 3.74
N GLN A 496 -37.10 -0.04 2.57
CA GLN A 496 -36.16 -0.64 1.63
C GLN A 496 -34.70 -0.29 1.93
N SER A 497 -34.47 0.89 2.54
CA SER A 497 -33.13 1.33 2.90
C SER A 497 -33.14 2.07 4.23
N VAL A 498 -32.04 1.94 4.97
CA VAL A 498 -31.87 2.49 6.32
C VAL A 498 -30.82 3.61 6.27
N GLY A 499 -31.18 4.74 6.87
CA GLY A 499 -30.29 5.87 7.14
C GLY A 499 -29.99 6.03 8.62
N ASN A 500 -29.53 7.21 9.01
CA ASN A 500 -29.28 7.55 10.41
C ASN A 500 -30.63 7.92 11.12
N GLU A 501 -30.66 7.79 12.45
CA GLU A 501 -31.71 8.32 13.31
C GLU A 501 -33.15 7.89 12.91
N LYS A 502 -33.39 6.58 12.69
CA LYS A 502 -34.67 6.03 12.25
C LYS A 502 -35.22 6.65 10.95
N SER A 503 -34.33 7.02 10.04
CA SER A 503 -34.70 7.46 8.71
C SER A 503 -34.65 6.32 7.71
N TYR A 504 -35.61 6.27 6.80
CA TYR A 504 -35.78 5.23 5.80
C TYR A 504 -35.95 5.82 4.41
N LEU A 505 -35.63 5.04 3.40
CA LEU A 505 -35.87 5.40 2.01
C LEU A 505 -36.70 4.31 1.35
N PHE A 506 -37.75 4.74 0.66
CA PHE A 506 -38.60 3.92 -0.19
C PHE A 506 -38.55 4.41 -1.63
N VAL A 507 -38.25 3.54 -2.57
CA VAL A 507 -38.16 3.85 -4.01
C VAL A 507 -39.25 3.09 -4.75
N THR A 508 -40.02 3.80 -5.57
CA THR A 508 -41.07 3.19 -6.37
C THR A 508 -41.28 3.89 -7.70
N THR A 509 -41.59 3.14 -8.73
CA THR A 509 -42.00 3.67 -10.03
C THR A 509 -43.52 3.90 -10.13
N ARG A 510 -44.28 3.46 -9.12
CA ARG A 510 -45.73 3.64 -9.06
C ARG A 510 -46.08 5.09 -8.81
N HIS A 511 -47.28 5.50 -9.29
CA HIS A 511 -47.90 6.78 -8.93
C HIS A 511 -48.39 6.74 -7.48
N LEU A 512 -48.06 7.76 -6.70
CA LEU A 512 -48.49 7.87 -5.30
C LEU A 512 -49.77 8.70 -5.19
N ASN A 513 -50.74 8.18 -4.45
CA ASN A 513 -51.95 8.86 -4.04
C ASN A 513 -52.09 8.85 -2.51
N SER A 514 -53.07 9.54 -1.98
CA SER A 514 -53.32 9.64 -0.53
C SER A 514 -53.52 8.27 0.12
N THR A 515 -54.32 7.39 -0.47
CA THR A 515 -54.59 6.05 0.05
C THR A 515 -53.32 5.22 0.22
N TYR A 516 -52.37 5.34 -0.75
CA TYR A 516 -51.09 4.64 -0.67
C TYR A 516 -50.23 5.17 0.48
N LEU A 517 -50.20 6.50 0.65
CA LEU A 517 -49.43 7.13 1.75
C LEU A 517 -50.05 6.86 3.12
N ASP A 518 -51.39 6.86 3.23
CA ASP A 518 -52.06 6.48 4.46
C ASP A 518 -51.71 5.07 4.90
N SER A 519 -51.66 4.11 3.96
CA SER A 519 -51.23 2.72 4.25
C SER A 519 -49.81 2.61 4.77
N ILE A 520 -48.90 3.48 4.32
CA ILE A 520 -47.52 3.56 4.86
C ILE A 520 -47.57 4.19 6.26
N LYS A 521 -48.23 5.33 6.40
CA LYS A 521 -48.33 6.08 7.68
C LYS A 521 -48.94 5.25 8.81
N ASP A 522 -49.92 4.41 8.52
CA ASP A 522 -50.56 3.53 9.49
C ASP A 522 -49.60 2.49 10.09
N THR A 523 -48.45 2.22 9.43
CA THR A 523 -47.42 1.28 9.87
C THR A 523 -46.14 1.95 10.33
N MET A 524 -46.05 3.28 10.24
CA MET A 524 -44.89 4.07 10.71
C MET A 524 -45.05 4.43 12.19
N GLU A 525 -43.96 4.42 12.93
CA GLU A 525 -43.87 5.02 14.26
C GLU A 525 -43.76 6.55 14.17
N ASP A 526 -44.14 7.26 15.24
CA ASP A 526 -44.21 8.73 15.24
C ASP A 526 -42.79 9.37 15.11
N ASP A 527 -41.76 8.67 15.54
CA ASP A 527 -40.37 9.12 15.51
C ASP A 527 -39.58 8.59 14.29
N GLU A 528 -40.26 7.93 13.35
CA GLU A 528 -39.66 7.49 12.08
C GLU A 528 -39.82 8.56 10.99
N TYR A 529 -38.80 8.70 10.17
CA TYR A 529 -38.77 9.59 8.99
C TYR A 529 -38.61 8.78 7.72
N LEU A 530 -39.37 9.14 6.69
CA LEU A 530 -39.37 8.45 5.39
C LEU A 530 -39.15 9.42 4.25
N ILE A 531 -38.17 9.09 3.40
CA ILE A 531 -38.02 9.69 2.08
C ILE A 531 -38.63 8.72 1.06
N ILE A 532 -39.54 9.22 0.21
CA ILE A 532 -40.10 8.44 -0.89
C ILE A 532 -39.60 9.02 -2.19
N ALA A 533 -38.85 8.22 -2.96
CA ALA A 533 -38.41 8.53 -4.31
C ALA A 533 -39.39 7.88 -5.30
N CYS A 534 -40.11 8.67 -6.07
CA CYS A 534 -41.15 8.16 -7.00
C CYS A 534 -41.14 8.91 -8.33
N ARG A 535 -41.75 8.31 -9.38
CA ARG A 535 -41.91 8.98 -10.69
C ARG A 535 -42.95 10.08 -10.67
N SER A 536 -44.06 9.89 -9.95
CA SER A 536 -45.18 10.85 -9.89
C SER A 536 -46.03 10.66 -8.65
N PHE A 537 -46.67 11.74 -8.24
CA PHE A 537 -47.60 11.76 -7.11
C PHE A 537 -48.67 12.85 -7.28
N ASP A 538 -49.81 12.73 -6.59
CA ASP A 538 -50.89 13.70 -6.61
C ASP A 538 -50.44 15.05 -6.03
N SER A 539 -50.97 16.13 -6.59
CA SER A 539 -50.63 17.50 -6.16
C SER A 539 -50.93 17.72 -4.68
N GLY A 540 -49.99 18.25 -3.92
CA GLY A 540 -50.13 18.59 -2.50
C GLY A 540 -49.77 17.47 -1.53
N LEU A 541 -49.47 16.24 -1.99
CA LEU A 541 -49.08 15.15 -1.10
C LEU A 541 -47.70 15.37 -0.47
N ASP A 542 -46.83 16.12 -1.12
CA ASP A 542 -45.52 16.50 -0.63
C ASP A 542 -45.52 17.34 0.65
N LYS A 543 -46.70 17.87 1.03
CA LYS A 543 -46.91 18.69 2.21
C LYS A 543 -47.90 18.09 3.20
N ALA A 544 -48.47 16.93 2.89
CA ALA A 544 -49.54 16.32 3.66
C ALA A 544 -49.07 15.67 4.96
N TYR A 545 -47.83 15.19 5.03
CA TYR A 545 -47.29 14.43 6.15
C TYR A 545 -45.96 15.05 6.64
N GLY A 546 -45.86 15.33 7.94
CA GLY A 546 -44.72 16.05 8.52
C GLY A 546 -43.41 15.24 8.55
N ASN A 547 -43.53 13.91 8.58
CA ASN A 547 -42.39 12.99 8.65
C ASN A 547 -42.20 12.15 7.38
N ILE A 548 -42.85 12.50 6.28
CA ILE A 548 -42.69 11.89 4.96
C ILE A 548 -42.27 12.97 3.96
N THR A 549 -41.17 12.81 3.32
CA THR A 549 -40.68 13.68 2.23
C THR A 549 -40.78 12.96 0.90
N ILE A 550 -41.50 13.52 -0.08
CA ILE A 550 -41.64 12.92 -1.40
C ILE A 550 -40.74 13.67 -2.40
N LYS A 551 -39.97 12.92 -3.14
CA LYS A 551 -39.05 13.44 -4.20
C LYS A 551 -39.31 12.73 -5.51
N LYS A 552 -39.20 13.45 -6.62
CA LYS A 552 -39.33 12.85 -7.97
C LYS A 552 -38.02 12.35 -8.52
N ILE A 553 -38.00 11.13 -9.04
CA ILE A 553 -36.91 10.57 -9.83
C ILE A 553 -37.24 10.69 -11.33
N PRO A 554 -36.25 11.03 -12.20
CA PRO A 554 -34.81 11.22 -11.90
C PRO A 554 -34.43 12.59 -11.34
N GLN A 555 -35.32 13.58 -11.31
CA GLN A 555 -35.01 15.00 -11.03
C GLN A 555 -34.22 15.21 -9.72
N MET A 556 -34.51 14.45 -8.67
CA MET A 556 -33.81 14.56 -7.39
C MET A 556 -32.32 14.21 -7.47
N LEU A 557 -31.92 13.44 -8.49
CA LEU A 557 -30.57 12.92 -8.66
C LEU A 557 -29.73 13.80 -9.59
N LEU A 558 -30.34 14.47 -10.58
CA LEU A 558 -29.66 15.20 -11.67
C LEU A 558 -28.71 16.31 -11.20
N SER A 559 -28.96 16.89 -10.02
CA SER A 559 -28.08 17.93 -9.47
C SER A 559 -26.86 17.38 -8.71
N ARG A 560 -26.80 16.07 -8.46
CA ARG A 560 -25.80 15.45 -7.58
C ARG A 560 -24.53 15.02 -8.29
N CYS A 561 -24.67 14.47 -9.48
CA CYS A 561 -23.55 13.97 -10.28
C CYS A 561 -23.86 14.08 -11.79
N GLU A 562 -22.86 13.77 -12.60
CA GLU A 562 -22.99 13.69 -14.06
C GLU A 562 -23.27 12.23 -14.43
N PHE A 563 -24.48 11.97 -14.90
CA PHE A 563 -24.91 10.63 -15.30
C PHE A 563 -24.50 10.30 -16.74
N GLY A 564 -24.41 9.00 -17.02
CA GLY A 564 -24.11 8.48 -18.35
C GLY A 564 -22.66 8.69 -18.82
N LYS A 565 -21.82 9.34 -18.02
CA LYS A 565 -20.39 9.47 -18.33
C LYS A 565 -19.63 8.19 -18.01
N THR A 566 -18.92 7.67 -18.98
CA THR A 566 -17.93 6.62 -18.82
C THR A 566 -16.52 7.19 -18.71
N ASP A 567 -16.31 8.40 -19.22
CA ASP A 567 -15.05 9.11 -19.20
C ASP A 567 -15.23 10.54 -18.65
N TYR A 568 -14.62 10.82 -17.50
CA TYR A 568 -14.60 12.14 -16.85
C TYR A 568 -13.40 12.99 -17.28
N ASN A 569 -12.77 12.66 -18.42
CA ASN A 569 -11.69 13.44 -18.97
C ASN A 569 -12.20 14.74 -19.61
N LEU A 570 -11.31 15.73 -19.70
CA LEU A 570 -11.57 16.95 -20.46
C LEU A 570 -11.85 16.62 -21.92
N ASN A 571 -12.95 17.13 -22.47
CA ASN A 571 -13.18 17.14 -23.91
C ASN A 571 -12.28 18.21 -24.53
N ILE A 572 -11.05 17.86 -24.88
CA ILE A 572 -10.18 18.70 -25.68
C ILE A 572 -10.64 18.52 -27.12
N VAL A 573 -11.44 19.46 -27.62
CA VAL A 573 -12.00 19.45 -29.00
C VAL A 573 -10.90 19.61 -30.05
N HIS A 574 -9.77 20.20 -29.70
CA HIS A 574 -8.55 20.24 -30.48
C HIS A 574 -7.36 20.02 -29.55
N PRO A 575 -6.62 18.93 -29.68
CA PRO A 575 -5.29 18.89 -29.09
C PRO A 575 -4.52 20.08 -29.66
N LEU A 576 -3.94 20.91 -28.80
CA LEU A 576 -2.92 21.85 -29.22
C LEU A 576 -1.81 21.00 -29.82
N VAL A 577 -1.83 20.87 -31.15
CA VAL A 577 -0.67 20.39 -31.89
C VAL A 577 0.38 21.45 -31.60
N CYS A 578 1.34 21.13 -30.73
CA CYS A 578 2.59 21.88 -30.72
C CYS A 578 3.19 21.59 -32.09
N ASP A 579 3.06 22.55 -33.01
CA ASP A 579 3.85 22.60 -34.22
C ASP A 579 5.33 22.83 -33.81
N ASP A 580 5.95 21.85 -33.19
CA ASP A 580 7.39 21.70 -33.15
C ASP A 580 7.80 20.93 -34.43
N GLU A 581 7.39 21.44 -35.57
CA GLU A 581 8.15 21.29 -36.80
C GLU A 581 9.44 22.08 -36.59
N TRP A 582 10.42 21.45 -36.01
CA TRP A 582 11.81 21.85 -36.19
C TRP A 582 12.10 21.55 -37.68
N ASP A 583 12.05 22.61 -38.50
CA ASP A 583 12.56 22.59 -39.83
C ASP A 583 13.95 21.92 -39.86
N GLU A 584 13.99 20.70 -40.40
CA GLU A 584 15.21 20.13 -40.94
C GLU A 584 15.54 20.90 -42.22
N GLU A 585 16.02 22.13 -42.08
CA GLU A 585 16.68 22.82 -43.20
C GLU A 585 18.17 22.97 -42.88
N ASP A 586 18.93 22.34 -43.75
CA ASP A 586 20.31 22.65 -44.17
C ASP A 586 21.43 22.48 -43.15
N CYS A 587 22.07 21.30 -43.20
CA CYS A 587 23.50 21.17 -43.08
C CYS A 587 24.07 20.31 -44.21
N ASP A 588 23.96 20.81 -45.44
CA ASP A 588 24.92 20.50 -46.49
C ASP A 588 25.85 21.70 -46.60
N GLU A 589 27.04 21.57 -45.96
CA GLU A 589 28.34 22.03 -46.46
C GLU A 589 29.47 21.45 -45.54
#